data_f97d037a50362a233aed57789c74e2b8
#
_entry.id   f97d037a50362a233aed57789c74e2b8
#
_cell.length_a   1.000
_cell.length_b   1.000
_cell.length_c   1.000
_cell.angle_alpha   90.00
_cell.angle_beta   90.00
_cell.angle_gamma   90.00
#
_symmetry.space_group_name_H-M   'P 1'
#
loop_
_entity.id
_entity.type
_entity.pdbx_description
1 polymer ?
#
loop_
_entity_poly.entity_id
_entity_poly.type
_entity_poly.pdbx_seq_one_letter_code
_entity_poly.pdbx_strand_id
1 'polypeptide(L)'
;MIVIMAGGRSRRMGVEKPVIRVGGKPMLLRVYGQAKVVDDVVVALSRNTPRTKELCLREGIPSVETPGRGYVEDIQWLLREFGPFISVSADLPFIKASDFQIIEKAFDGRTSLTGVLSLEKIPQDLNPTVYRGYAIVGLNAVGTEGERLFELSNPLLALNVNTPEELKLAEKIARLVEK
;
A
#
# COMPACT_ATOMS: atom_id res chain seq x y z
N MET A 1 12.68 4.87 -5.53
CA MET A 1 12.01 3.59 -5.90
C MET A 1 10.84 3.34 -4.99
N ILE A 2 9.75 2.80 -5.52
CA ILE A 2 8.54 2.45 -4.78
C ILE A 2 8.37 0.92 -4.76
N VAL A 3 8.09 0.35 -3.58
CA VAL A 3 7.82 -1.08 -3.41
C VAL A 3 6.36 -1.28 -3.00
N ILE A 4 5.59 -2.00 -3.82
CA ILE A 4 4.21 -2.38 -3.48
C ILE A 4 4.22 -3.70 -2.72
N MET A 5 3.83 -3.66 -1.45
CA MET A 5 3.77 -4.83 -0.57
C MET A 5 2.53 -5.66 -0.88
N ALA A 6 2.71 -6.78 -1.57
CA ALA A 6 1.63 -7.65 -2.05
C ALA A 6 1.74 -9.11 -1.57
N GLY A 7 2.67 -9.42 -0.66
CA GLY A 7 2.98 -10.79 -0.20
C GLY A 7 2.08 -11.34 0.93
N GLY A 8 1.05 -10.61 1.34
CA GLY A 8 0.20 -10.95 2.48
C GLY A 8 -0.75 -12.14 2.24
N ARG A 9 -1.02 -12.92 3.31
CA ARG A 9 -1.85 -14.15 3.25
C ARG A 9 -3.35 -13.93 3.04
N SER A 10 -3.85 -12.70 3.10
CA SER A 10 -5.27 -12.33 2.87
C SER A 10 -6.32 -13.21 3.58
N ARG A 11 -6.04 -13.68 4.80
CA ARG A 11 -6.83 -14.70 5.52
C ARG A 11 -8.32 -14.36 5.66
N ARG A 12 -8.64 -13.09 5.89
CA ARG A 12 -10.04 -12.60 6.10
C ARG A 12 -10.85 -12.53 4.81
N MET A 13 -10.18 -12.41 3.66
CA MET A 13 -10.84 -12.32 2.35
C MET A 13 -11.01 -13.67 1.65
N GLY A 14 -10.26 -14.70 2.07
CA GLY A 14 -10.27 -16.01 1.41
C GLY A 14 -9.65 -16.04 0.00
N VAL A 15 -9.28 -14.88 -0.52
CA VAL A 15 -8.61 -14.69 -1.82
C VAL A 15 -7.47 -13.69 -1.69
N GLU A 16 -6.50 -13.72 -2.59
CA GLU A 16 -5.40 -12.76 -2.61
C GLU A 16 -5.93 -11.34 -2.87
N LYS A 17 -5.78 -10.45 -1.87
CA LYS A 17 -6.30 -9.08 -1.95
C LYS A 17 -5.84 -8.29 -3.19
N PRO A 18 -4.56 -8.36 -3.61
CA PRO A 18 -4.08 -7.58 -4.75
C PRO A 18 -4.83 -7.82 -6.06
N VAL A 19 -5.40 -9.03 -6.24
CA VAL A 19 -6.17 -9.36 -7.47
C VAL A 19 -7.67 -9.06 -7.38
N ILE A 20 -8.17 -8.70 -6.18
CA ILE A 20 -9.56 -8.29 -6.00
C ILE A 20 -9.79 -6.97 -6.76
N ARG A 21 -10.95 -6.88 -7.42
CA ARG A 21 -11.31 -5.70 -8.20
C ARG A 21 -12.05 -4.67 -7.35
N VAL A 22 -11.73 -3.41 -7.58
CA VAL A 22 -12.46 -2.24 -7.09
C VAL A 22 -12.68 -1.33 -8.30
N GLY A 23 -13.92 -0.95 -8.58
CA GLY A 23 -14.27 -0.21 -9.79
C GLY A 23 -13.85 -0.95 -11.08
N GLY A 24 -14.00 -2.29 -11.11
CA GLY A 24 -13.64 -3.11 -12.27
C GLY A 24 -12.13 -3.38 -12.46
N LYS A 25 -11.23 -2.74 -11.70
CA LYS A 25 -9.77 -2.86 -11.85
C LYS A 25 -9.13 -3.54 -10.62
N PRO A 26 -8.22 -4.53 -10.77
CA PRO A 26 -7.50 -5.12 -9.65
C PRO A 26 -6.84 -4.06 -8.77
N MET A 27 -6.89 -4.21 -7.44
CA MET A 27 -6.32 -3.23 -6.51
C MET A 27 -4.83 -3.01 -6.76
N LEU A 28 -4.06 -4.07 -7.03
CA LEU A 28 -2.65 -3.93 -7.39
C LEU A 28 -2.45 -2.98 -8.58
N LEU A 29 -3.27 -3.11 -9.64
CA LEU A 29 -3.14 -2.28 -10.83
C LEU A 29 -3.56 -0.83 -10.58
N ARG A 30 -4.43 -0.59 -9.59
CA ARG A 30 -4.79 0.78 -9.17
C ARG A 30 -3.59 1.43 -8.49
N VAL A 31 -3.00 0.76 -7.50
CA VAL A 31 -1.81 1.25 -6.79
C VAL A 31 -0.62 1.41 -7.74
N TYR A 32 -0.33 0.40 -8.55
CA TYR A 32 0.77 0.43 -9.52
C TYR A 32 0.63 1.59 -10.51
N GLY A 33 -0.58 1.83 -11.02
CA GLY A 33 -0.84 2.93 -11.96
C GLY A 33 -0.53 4.31 -11.39
N GLN A 34 -0.73 4.52 -10.08
CA GLN A 34 -0.40 5.78 -9.41
C GLN A 34 1.09 5.87 -9.05
N ALA A 35 1.68 4.76 -8.62
CA ALA A 35 3.09 4.71 -8.22
C ALA A 35 4.04 4.94 -9.41
N LYS A 36 3.80 4.28 -10.55
CA LYS A 36 4.69 4.29 -11.71
C LYS A 36 4.83 5.65 -12.42
N VAL A 37 3.94 6.61 -12.13
CA VAL A 37 4.07 7.98 -12.67
C VAL A 37 4.96 8.85 -11.79
N VAL A 38 5.37 8.32 -10.63
CA VAL A 38 6.22 9.03 -9.67
C VAL A 38 7.65 8.49 -9.71
N ASP A 39 7.83 7.17 -9.65
CA ASP A 39 9.17 6.57 -9.61
C ASP A 39 9.11 5.12 -10.14
N ASP A 40 10.28 4.48 -10.27
CA ASP A 40 10.40 3.05 -10.56
C ASP A 40 9.67 2.21 -9.50
N VAL A 41 8.94 1.20 -9.94
CA VAL A 41 8.08 0.37 -9.07
C VAL A 41 8.46 -1.09 -9.18
N VAL A 42 8.56 -1.76 -8.03
CA VAL A 42 8.63 -3.21 -7.91
C VAL A 42 7.53 -3.73 -6.98
N VAL A 43 6.95 -4.89 -7.30
CA VAL A 43 5.95 -5.55 -6.45
C VAL A 43 6.62 -6.63 -5.62
N ALA A 44 6.56 -6.50 -4.30
CA ALA A 44 7.04 -7.50 -3.36
C ALA A 44 5.97 -8.58 -3.17
N LEU A 45 6.28 -9.78 -3.64
CA LEU A 45 5.44 -10.98 -3.57
C LEU A 45 5.95 -11.95 -2.51
N SER A 46 5.17 -12.98 -2.21
CA SER A 46 5.62 -14.12 -1.43
C SER A 46 5.03 -15.42 -2.01
N ARG A 47 5.47 -16.55 -1.48
CA ARG A 47 4.87 -17.87 -1.80
C ARG A 47 3.35 -17.95 -1.58
N ASN A 48 2.77 -16.99 -0.83
CA ASN A 48 1.33 -16.96 -0.52
C ASN A 48 0.50 -16.22 -1.58
N THR A 49 1.13 -15.68 -2.63
CA THR A 49 0.47 -14.82 -3.62
C THR A 49 0.75 -15.24 -5.07
N PRO A 50 0.47 -16.53 -5.45
CA PRO A 50 0.71 -17.03 -6.80
C PRO A 50 -0.14 -16.34 -7.86
N ARG A 51 -1.41 -16.00 -7.57
CA ARG A 51 -2.30 -15.29 -8.51
C ARG A 51 -1.83 -13.85 -8.75
N THR A 52 -1.31 -13.21 -7.71
CA THR A 52 -0.71 -11.87 -7.82
C THR A 52 0.55 -11.92 -8.68
N LYS A 53 1.38 -12.96 -8.52
CA LYS A 53 2.55 -13.20 -9.36
C LYS A 53 2.16 -13.38 -10.84
N GLU A 54 1.12 -14.17 -11.11
CA GLU A 54 0.58 -14.35 -12.47
C GLU A 54 0.09 -13.04 -13.05
N LEU A 55 -0.62 -12.21 -12.26
CA LEU A 55 -1.06 -10.87 -12.67
C LEU A 55 0.14 -9.99 -13.04
N CYS A 56 1.20 -9.95 -12.23
CA CYS A 56 2.40 -9.19 -12.51
C CYS A 56 3.06 -9.63 -13.83
N LEU A 57 3.20 -10.94 -14.04
CA LEU A 57 3.78 -11.50 -15.26
C LEU A 57 2.97 -11.09 -16.50
N ARG A 58 1.65 -11.23 -16.45
CA ARG A 58 0.75 -10.89 -17.57
C ARG A 58 0.79 -9.42 -17.92
N GLU A 59 0.88 -8.54 -16.92
CA GLU A 59 0.87 -7.07 -17.11
C GLU A 59 2.29 -6.50 -17.29
N GLY A 60 3.34 -7.34 -17.30
CA GLY A 60 4.73 -6.90 -17.43
C GLY A 60 5.23 -6.06 -16.26
N ILE A 61 4.71 -6.30 -15.04
CA ILE A 61 5.06 -5.55 -13.83
C ILE A 61 6.28 -6.18 -13.17
N PRO A 62 7.36 -5.42 -12.91
CA PRO A 62 8.51 -5.91 -12.16
C PRO A 62 8.12 -6.41 -10.78
N SER A 63 8.58 -7.58 -10.40
CA SER A 63 8.27 -8.16 -9.10
C SER A 63 9.44 -8.95 -8.52
N VAL A 64 9.48 -9.03 -7.19
CA VAL A 64 10.48 -9.78 -6.42
C VAL A 64 9.78 -10.64 -5.39
N GLU A 65 10.29 -11.84 -5.15
CA GLU A 65 9.76 -12.74 -4.14
C GLU A 65 10.54 -12.55 -2.83
N THR A 66 9.84 -12.11 -1.78
CA THR A 66 10.40 -11.96 -0.43
C THR A 66 10.36 -13.29 0.33
N PRO A 67 11.10 -13.43 1.45
CA PRO A 67 11.05 -14.62 2.29
C PRO A 67 9.64 -15.01 2.78
N GLY A 68 8.70 -14.05 2.84
CA GLY A 68 7.32 -14.28 3.24
C GLY A 68 7.16 -14.70 4.70
N ARG A 69 8.08 -14.28 5.57
CA ARG A 69 8.11 -14.58 7.00
C ARG A 69 7.32 -13.61 7.84
N GLY A 70 6.94 -12.46 7.27
CA GLY A 70 6.18 -11.40 7.90
C GLY A 70 6.57 -10.03 7.38
N TYR A 71 5.71 -9.04 7.63
CA TYR A 71 5.89 -7.68 7.08
C TYR A 71 7.25 -7.08 7.46
N VAL A 72 7.62 -7.15 8.75
CA VAL A 72 8.87 -6.54 9.25
C VAL A 72 10.11 -7.22 8.63
N GLU A 73 10.12 -8.54 8.58
CA GLU A 73 11.24 -9.29 8.01
C GLU A 73 11.38 -9.07 6.52
N ASP A 74 10.24 -8.99 5.80
CA ASP A 74 10.22 -8.72 4.37
C ASP A 74 10.70 -7.29 4.07
N ILE A 75 10.28 -6.28 4.86
CA ILE A 75 10.79 -4.90 4.76
C ILE A 75 12.30 -4.84 5.00
N GLN A 76 12.80 -5.53 6.02
CA GLN A 76 14.25 -5.56 6.30
C GLN A 76 15.04 -6.25 5.19
N TRP A 77 14.49 -7.30 4.59
CA TRP A 77 15.10 -7.95 3.45
C TRP A 77 15.14 -7.02 2.24
N LEU A 78 14.02 -6.36 1.91
CA LEU A 78 13.94 -5.38 0.82
C LEU A 78 14.90 -4.20 1.03
N LEU A 79 15.03 -3.71 2.27
CA LEU A 79 15.97 -2.62 2.59
C LEU A 79 17.44 -3.02 2.34
N ARG A 80 17.79 -4.28 2.59
CA ARG A 80 19.14 -4.79 2.26
C ARG A 80 19.38 -4.93 0.78
N GLU A 81 18.36 -5.36 0.02
CA GLU A 81 18.47 -5.58 -1.43
C GLU A 81 18.47 -4.27 -2.24
N PHE A 82 17.66 -3.32 -1.85
CA PHE A 82 17.37 -2.11 -2.65
C PHE A 82 17.87 -0.80 -2.02
N GLY A 83 18.31 -0.82 -0.76
CA GLY A 83 18.52 0.41 0.00
C GLY A 83 17.19 1.06 0.41
N PRO A 84 17.20 2.34 0.83
CA PRO A 84 15.99 3.07 1.23
C PRO A 84 14.95 3.19 0.11
N PHE A 85 13.67 3.04 0.44
CA PHE A 85 12.56 3.03 -0.54
C PHE A 85 11.24 3.53 0.07
N ILE A 86 10.27 3.85 -0.79
CA ILE A 86 8.89 4.09 -0.38
C ILE A 86 8.12 2.77 -0.45
N SER A 87 7.48 2.37 0.63
CA SER A 87 6.64 1.20 0.69
C SER A 87 5.16 1.57 0.66
N VAL A 88 4.36 0.82 -0.08
CA VAL A 88 2.91 0.98 -0.13
C VAL A 88 2.21 -0.36 -0.07
N SER A 89 1.09 -0.44 0.65
CA SER A 89 0.26 -1.63 0.69
C SER A 89 -0.58 -1.76 -0.60
N ALA A 90 -0.69 -2.98 -1.13
CA ALA A 90 -1.48 -3.25 -2.34
C ALA A 90 -3.00 -3.13 -2.14
N ASP A 91 -3.48 -2.90 -0.92
CA ASP A 91 -4.88 -2.81 -0.54
C ASP A 91 -5.39 -1.37 -0.31
N LEU A 92 -4.70 -0.38 -0.87
CA LEU A 92 -5.06 1.05 -0.85
C LEU A 92 -5.63 1.51 -2.20
N PRO A 93 -6.88 1.18 -2.54
CA PRO A 93 -7.42 1.38 -3.89
C PRO A 93 -7.56 2.85 -4.30
N PHE A 94 -7.53 3.81 -3.36
CA PHE A 94 -7.72 5.24 -3.61
C PHE A 94 -6.46 6.08 -3.37
N ILE A 95 -5.30 5.45 -3.33
CA ILE A 95 -4.02 6.16 -3.32
C ILE A 95 -3.83 6.93 -4.62
N LYS A 96 -3.22 8.10 -4.53
CA LYS A 96 -2.96 8.99 -5.68
C LYS A 96 -1.45 9.19 -5.85
N ALA A 97 -1.05 9.54 -7.08
CA ALA A 97 0.34 9.92 -7.36
C ALA A 97 0.84 11.05 -6.44
N SER A 98 -0.03 12.02 -6.12
CA SER A 98 0.29 13.11 -5.18
C SER A 98 0.65 12.63 -3.78
N ASP A 99 0.06 11.51 -3.31
CA ASP A 99 0.38 10.96 -1.99
C ASP A 99 1.81 10.44 -1.94
N PHE A 100 2.25 9.77 -3.02
CA PHE A 100 3.65 9.33 -3.18
C PHE A 100 4.61 10.52 -3.28
N GLN A 101 4.29 11.54 -4.07
CA GLN A 101 5.12 12.73 -4.24
C GLN A 101 5.34 13.49 -2.93
N ILE A 102 4.31 13.57 -2.08
CA ILE A 102 4.38 14.25 -0.78
C ILE A 102 5.35 13.51 0.16
N ILE A 103 5.22 12.20 0.29
CA ILE A 103 6.10 11.42 1.18
C ILE A 103 7.53 11.32 0.62
N GLU A 104 7.69 11.20 -0.70
CA GLU A 104 8.98 11.20 -1.37
C GLU A 104 9.74 12.49 -1.10
N LYS A 105 9.09 13.64 -1.26
CA LYS A 105 9.67 14.96 -0.99
C LYS A 105 10.09 15.15 0.47
N ALA A 106 9.37 14.51 1.40
CA ALA A 106 9.65 14.60 2.85
C ALA A 106 10.73 13.61 3.31
N PHE A 107 11.01 12.59 2.49
CA PHE A 107 11.95 11.54 2.82
C PHE A 107 13.39 11.98 2.56
N ASP A 108 14.22 11.92 3.60
CA ASP A 108 15.64 12.27 3.54
C ASP A 108 16.55 11.11 3.10
N GLY A 109 15.97 9.94 2.79
CA GLY A 109 16.70 8.71 2.45
C GLY A 109 17.28 7.97 3.67
N ARG A 110 17.06 8.45 4.89
CA ARG A 110 17.66 7.91 6.13
C ARG A 110 16.63 7.62 7.21
N THR A 111 15.82 8.61 7.60
CA THR A 111 14.82 8.48 8.66
C THR A 111 13.54 7.88 8.10
N SER A 112 13.08 6.75 8.64
CA SER A 112 11.81 6.16 8.24
C SER A 112 10.64 7.08 8.53
N LEU A 113 9.67 7.15 7.60
CA LEU A 113 8.42 7.89 7.76
C LEU A 113 7.25 6.90 7.79
N THR A 114 6.51 6.89 8.90
CA THR A 114 5.25 6.15 8.98
C THR A 114 4.10 7.08 8.61
N GLY A 115 3.45 6.79 7.47
CA GLY A 115 2.31 7.56 6.99
C GLY A 115 1.11 7.39 7.93
N VAL A 116 0.54 8.52 8.35
CA VAL A 116 -0.61 8.56 9.27
C VAL A 116 -1.64 9.59 8.82
N LEU A 117 -2.87 9.45 9.33
CA LEU A 117 -3.94 10.44 9.21
C LEU A 117 -4.43 10.85 10.59
N SER A 118 -4.74 12.13 10.77
CA SER A 118 -5.49 12.60 11.93
C SER A 118 -6.87 11.94 11.96
N LEU A 119 -7.29 11.46 13.14
CA LEU A 119 -8.59 10.79 13.30
C LEU A 119 -9.77 11.70 12.93
N GLU A 120 -9.62 13.00 13.08
CA GLU A 120 -10.63 14.00 12.71
C GLU A 120 -10.91 14.07 11.21
N LYS A 121 -9.94 13.63 10.38
CA LYS A 121 -10.06 13.62 8.91
C LYS A 121 -10.68 12.34 8.36
N ILE A 122 -10.92 11.35 9.22
CA ILE A 122 -11.38 10.03 8.79
C ILE A 122 -12.91 9.98 8.75
N PRO A 123 -13.51 9.55 7.64
CA PRO A 123 -14.94 9.30 7.57
C PRO A 123 -15.42 8.33 8.67
N GLN A 124 -16.57 8.62 9.28
CA GLN A 124 -17.10 7.86 10.43
C GLN A 124 -17.37 6.37 10.12
N ASP A 125 -17.59 6.05 8.85
CA ASP A 125 -17.83 4.67 8.39
C ASP A 125 -16.55 3.82 8.30
N LEU A 126 -15.38 4.42 8.54
CA LEU A 126 -14.09 3.73 8.50
C LEU A 126 -13.60 3.42 9.92
N ASN A 127 -13.05 2.22 10.10
CA ASN A 127 -12.47 1.76 11.36
C ASN A 127 -10.97 1.45 11.17
N PRO A 128 -10.11 2.48 11.07
CA PRO A 128 -8.69 2.30 10.81
C PRO A 128 -7.96 1.74 12.05
N THR A 129 -6.79 1.15 11.80
CA THR A 129 -5.87 0.81 12.89
C THR A 129 -5.27 2.08 13.48
N VAL A 130 -5.40 2.27 14.80
CA VAL A 130 -4.90 3.46 15.50
C VAL A 130 -3.56 3.18 16.17
N TYR A 131 -2.62 4.08 16.00
CA TYR A 131 -1.30 4.06 16.65
C TYR A 131 -0.90 5.47 17.09
N ARG A 132 -0.56 5.65 18.37
CA ARG A 132 -0.18 6.95 18.98
C ARG A 132 -1.17 8.09 18.69
N GLY A 133 -2.48 7.78 18.66
CA GLY A 133 -3.55 8.77 18.42
C GLY A 133 -3.80 9.11 16.95
N TYR A 134 -3.16 8.43 16.02
CA TYR A 134 -3.35 8.58 14.56
C TYR A 134 -3.80 7.27 13.93
N ALA A 135 -4.51 7.37 12.82
CA ALA A 135 -4.74 6.21 11.96
C ALA A 135 -3.48 5.94 11.12
N ILE A 136 -2.95 4.72 11.20
CA ILE A 136 -1.88 4.32 10.29
C ILE A 136 -2.45 3.97 8.92
N VAL A 137 -1.73 4.40 7.88
CA VAL A 137 -2.03 4.05 6.50
C VAL A 137 -0.88 3.23 5.92
N GLY A 138 -1.14 2.46 4.90
CA GLY A 138 -0.14 1.58 4.31
C GLY A 138 0.81 2.27 3.33
N LEU A 139 1.15 3.55 3.54
CA LEU A 139 2.12 4.32 2.75
C LEU A 139 3.22 4.84 3.69
N ASN A 140 4.46 4.38 3.49
CA ASN A 140 5.59 4.69 4.36
C ASN A 140 6.84 4.97 3.53
N ALA A 141 7.82 5.67 4.12
CA ALA A 141 9.18 5.67 3.62
C ALA A 141 10.06 4.82 4.56
N VAL A 142 10.85 3.93 4.00
CA VAL A 142 11.70 2.99 4.72
C VAL A 142 13.14 3.44 4.64
N GLY A 143 13.68 3.88 5.77
CA GLY A 143 15.06 4.31 5.93
C GLY A 143 15.86 3.38 6.84
N THR A 144 17.11 3.75 7.11
CA THR A 144 18.06 2.99 7.94
C THR A 144 18.16 3.51 9.36
N GLU A 145 17.59 4.69 9.66
CA GLU A 145 17.74 5.40 10.93
C GLU A 145 16.38 5.80 11.48
N GLY A 146 16.08 5.42 12.70
CA GLY A 146 14.92 5.89 13.45
C GLY A 146 13.57 5.82 12.71
N GLU A 147 12.56 6.43 13.31
CA GLU A 147 11.21 6.51 12.75
C GLU A 147 10.52 7.79 13.24
N ARG A 148 9.76 8.44 12.36
CA ARG A 148 8.84 9.52 12.72
C ARG A 148 7.49 9.35 12.01
N LEU A 149 6.43 9.85 12.64
CA LEU A 149 5.11 9.92 12.02
C LEU A 149 5.10 11.03 10.97
N PHE A 150 4.45 10.77 9.83
CA PHE A 150 4.28 11.71 8.74
C PHE A 150 2.79 11.82 8.38
N GLU A 151 2.19 12.98 8.66
CA GLU A 151 0.77 13.19 8.41
C GLU A 151 0.49 13.42 6.93
N LEU A 152 -0.39 12.59 6.39
CA LEU A 152 -0.92 12.68 5.02
C LEU A 152 -2.26 13.42 5.01
N SER A 153 -2.70 13.84 3.83
CA SER A 153 -3.92 14.66 3.68
C SER A 153 -5.08 13.95 2.97
N ASN A 154 -4.84 12.85 2.28
CA ASN A 154 -5.87 12.10 1.58
C ASN A 154 -6.65 11.18 2.53
N PRO A 155 -7.90 11.51 2.94
CA PRO A 155 -8.65 10.74 3.91
C PRO A 155 -9.00 9.32 3.44
N LEU A 156 -9.05 9.09 2.12
CA LEU A 156 -9.33 7.77 1.54
C LEU A 156 -8.18 6.76 1.73
N LEU A 157 -7.01 7.20 2.17
CA LEU A 157 -5.93 6.29 2.59
C LEU A 157 -6.25 5.54 3.90
N ALA A 158 -7.28 5.96 4.64
CA ALA A 158 -7.79 5.21 5.79
C ALA A 158 -8.54 3.94 5.37
N LEU A 159 -8.94 3.82 4.10
CA LEU A 159 -9.64 2.64 3.59
C LEU A 159 -8.66 1.60 3.04
N ASN A 160 -8.22 0.71 3.92
CA ASN A 160 -7.55 -0.52 3.56
C ASN A 160 -8.58 -1.63 3.36
N VAL A 161 -8.62 -2.25 2.21
CA VAL A 161 -9.59 -3.33 1.93
C VAL A 161 -9.11 -4.65 2.53
N ASN A 162 -9.58 -4.94 3.75
CA ASN A 162 -9.23 -6.14 4.51
C ASN A 162 -10.41 -7.10 4.72
N THR A 163 -11.64 -6.59 4.56
CA THR A 163 -12.89 -7.32 4.81
C THR A 163 -13.86 -7.15 3.64
N PRO A 164 -14.87 -8.04 3.51
CA PRO A 164 -15.95 -7.87 2.52
C PRO A 164 -16.73 -6.57 2.67
N GLU A 165 -16.90 -6.07 3.89
CA GLU A 165 -17.57 -4.80 4.19
C GLU A 165 -16.78 -3.62 3.63
N GLU A 166 -15.46 -3.59 3.88
CA GLU A 166 -14.55 -2.57 3.33
C GLU A 166 -14.51 -2.63 1.80
N LEU A 167 -14.58 -3.84 1.20
CA LEU A 167 -14.69 -3.99 -0.24
C LEU A 167 -15.98 -3.38 -0.80
N LYS A 168 -17.12 -3.62 -0.16
CA LYS A 168 -18.41 -3.00 -0.55
C LYS A 168 -18.35 -1.48 -0.49
N LEU A 169 -17.72 -0.95 0.57
CA LEU A 169 -17.52 0.49 0.72
C LEU A 169 -16.59 1.03 -0.38
N ALA A 170 -15.49 0.34 -0.68
CA ALA A 170 -14.57 0.71 -1.76
C ALA A 170 -15.29 0.73 -3.13
N GLU A 171 -16.12 -0.27 -3.42
CA GLU A 171 -16.93 -0.31 -4.64
C GLU A 171 -17.92 0.88 -4.74
N LYS A 172 -18.56 1.24 -3.62
CA LYS A 172 -19.45 2.41 -3.57
C LYS A 172 -18.68 3.71 -3.86
N ILE A 173 -17.53 3.90 -3.22
CA ILE A 173 -16.69 5.09 -3.43
C ILE A 173 -16.18 5.13 -4.88
N ALA A 174 -15.69 4.02 -5.44
CA ALA A 174 -15.22 3.97 -6.82
C ALA A 174 -16.27 4.47 -7.83
N ARG A 175 -17.54 4.08 -7.65
CA ARG A 175 -18.67 4.56 -8.49
C ARG A 175 -18.92 6.05 -8.39
N LEU A 176 -18.53 6.69 -7.28
CA LEU A 176 -18.72 8.13 -7.05
C LEU A 176 -17.57 8.97 -7.61
N VAL A 177 -16.34 8.47 -7.53
CA VAL A 177 -15.14 9.25 -7.88
C VAL A 177 -14.63 8.98 -9.30
N GLU A 178 -15.13 7.94 -9.98
CA GLU A 178 -14.71 7.54 -11.32
C GLU A 178 -15.78 7.84 -12.41
N LYS A 179 -16.77 8.68 -12.08
CA LYS A 179 -17.69 9.29 -13.02
C LYS A 179 -17.05 10.55 -13.60
#